data_e2cea78debd8140b4a3601634c49821a
#
_entry.id   e2cea78debd8140b4a3601634c49821a
#
_cell.length_a   1.000
_cell.length_b   1.000
_cell.length_c   1.000
_cell.angle_alpha   90.00
_cell.angle_beta   90.00
_cell.angle_gamma   90.00
#
_symmetry.space_group_name_H-M   'P 1'
#
loop_
_entity.id
_entity.type
_entity.pdbx_description
1 polymer ?
#
loop_
_entity_poly.entity_id
_entity_poly.type
_entity_poly.pdbx_seq_one_letter_code
_entity_poly.pdbx_strand_id
1 'polypeptide(L)'
;TTDVTKAISWMGYLGIILWVIGFTIEVTADNQKSAFLAKEKNKDNFINSGLWAWSRHPNYFGEILLWFGVSLLALPVLSGLQLVTLVSPVFVYFLLTKISGIPMLEARADKKWGGSPNYIMYKKNTPSLFPSKP
;
A
#
# COMPACT_ATOMS: atom_id res chain seq x y z
N THR A 1 -27.19 21.81 6.58
CA THR A 1 -28.37 20.97 6.36
C THR A 1 -28.17 19.56 6.90
N THR A 2 -29.25 18.88 7.22
CA THR A 2 -29.22 17.51 7.75
C THR A 2 -28.52 16.54 6.81
N ASP A 3 -28.74 16.68 5.51
CA ASP A 3 -28.15 15.82 4.50
C ASP A 3 -26.67 16.02 4.39
N VAL A 4 -26.19 17.26 4.48
CA VAL A 4 -24.75 17.55 4.46
C VAL A 4 -24.09 17.00 5.72
N THR A 5 -24.71 17.16 6.88
CA THR A 5 -24.21 16.63 8.14
C THR A 5 -24.09 15.10 8.11
N LYS A 6 -25.11 14.43 7.55
CA LYS A 6 -25.06 12.96 7.38
C LYS A 6 -23.95 12.52 6.45
N ALA A 7 -23.78 13.24 5.33
CA ALA A 7 -22.71 12.94 4.36
C ALA A 7 -21.33 13.11 4.99
N ILE A 8 -21.13 14.18 5.76
CA ILE A 8 -19.87 14.44 6.47
C ILE A 8 -19.58 13.31 7.46
N SER A 9 -20.58 12.92 8.26
CA SER A 9 -20.42 11.84 9.25
C SER A 9 -20.09 10.50 8.58
N TRP A 10 -20.83 10.17 7.51
CA TRP A 10 -20.66 8.93 6.77
C TRP A 10 -19.25 8.85 6.15
N MET A 11 -18.85 9.90 5.45
CA MET A 11 -17.55 9.96 4.80
C MET A 11 -16.42 10.02 5.81
N GLY A 12 -16.63 10.70 6.93
CA GLY A 12 -15.66 10.76 8.01
C GLY A 12 -15.40 9.41 8.63
N TYR A 13 -16.45 8.64 8.93
CA TYR A 13 -16.29 7.30 9.48
C TYR A 13 -15.58 6.37 8.48
N LEU A 14 -15.99 6.39 7.22
CA LEU A 14 -15.36 5.58 6.20
C LEU A 14 -13.88 5.95 6.03
N GLY A 15 -13.59 7.25 6.04
CA GLY A 15 -12.23 7.75 5.92
C GLY A 15 -11.34 7.28 7.08
N ILE A 16 -11.86 7.33 8.30
CA ILE A 16 -11.14 6.85 9.49
C ILE A 16 -10.89 5.34 9.39
N ILE A 17 -11.90 4.58 8.98
CA ILE A 17 -11.77 3.12 8.83
C ILE A 17 -10.69 2.79 7.81
N LEU A 18 -10.71 3.42 6.65
CA LEU A 18 -9.70 3.19 5.61
C LEU A 18 -8.31 3.61 6.07
N TRP A 19 -8.21 4.72 6.80
CA TRP A 19 -6.94 5.18 7.36
C TRP A 19 -6.36 4.17 8.33
N VAL A 20 -7.20 3.67 9.26
CA VAL A 20 -6.77 2.68 10.26
C VAL A 20 -6.33 1.38 9.57
N ILE A 21 -7.12 0.90 8.60
CA ILE A 21 -6.81 -0.33 7.87
C ILE A 21 -5.49 -0.14 7.09
N GLY A 22 -5.37 0.96 6.35
CA GLY A 22 -4.17 1.23 5.56
C GLY A 22 -2.92 1.37 6.42
N PHE A 23 -3.02 2.10 7.52
CA PHE A 23 -1.91 2.25 8.47
C PHE A 23 -1.52 0.91 9.07
N THR A 24 -2.49 0.11 9.48
CA THR A 24 -2.25 -1.21 10.07
C THR A 24 -1.54 -2.13 9.07
N ILE A 25 -2.00 -2.15 7.82
CA ILE A 25 -1.38 -2.95 6.76
C ILE A 25 0.08 -2.52 6.55
N GLU A 26 0.31 -1.21 6.44
CA GLU A 26 1.65 -0.67 6.21
C GLU A 26 2.61 -1.03 7.34
N VAL A 27 2.22 -0.79 8.59
CA VAL A 27 3.04 -1.08 9.76
C VAL A 27 3.28 -2.58 9.88
N THR A 28 2.25 -3.40 9.69
CA THR A 28 2.36 -4.85 9.78
C THR A 28 3.30 -5.39 8.70
N ALA A 29 3.17 -4.91 7.48
CA ALA A 29 4.02 -5.33 6.38
C ALA A 29 5.48 -4.96 6.64
N ASP A 30 5.73 -3.74 7.09
CA ASP A 30 7.09 -3.29 7.40
C ASP A 30 7.69 -4.08 8.55
N ASN A 31 6.92 -4.37 9.59
CA ASN A 31 7.38 -5.17 10.74
C ASN A 31 7.67 -6.61 10.33
N GLN A 32 6.84 -7.20 9.47
CA GLN A 32 7.08 -8.56 8.97
C GLN A 32 8.39 -8.62 8.17
N LYS A 33 8.61 -7.66 7.31
CA LYS A 33 9.84 -7.59 6.52
C LYS A 33 11.06 -7.38 7.40
N SER A 34 10.97 -6.47 8.38
CA SER A 34 12.07 -6.20 9.30
C SER A 34 12.42 -7.43 10.12
N ALA A 35 11.41 -8.14 10.64
CA ALA A 35 11.64 -9.36 11.41
C ALA A 35 12.26 -10.46 10.53
N PHE A 36 11.82 -10.57 9.28
CA PHE A 36 12.39 -11.55 8.35
C PHE A 36 13.86 -11.25 8.09
N LEU A 37 14.21 -10.02 7.78
CA LEU A 37 15.58 -9.62 7.46
C LEU A 37 16.49 -9.58 8.69
N ALA A 38 15.93 -9.53 9.91
CA ALA A 38 16.72 -9.57 11.14
C ALA A 38 17.36 -10.93 11.38
N LYS A 39 16.84 -11.99 10.76
CA LYS A 39 17.43 -13.33 10.88
C LYS A 39 18.60 -13.47 9.90
N GLU A 40 19.74 -13.91 10.42
CA GLU A 40 20.96 -14.06 9.63
C GLU A 40 20.75 -14.94 8.39
N LYS A 41 19.98 -16.02 8.53
CA LYS A 41 19.71 -16.96 7.42
C LYS A 41 18.92 -16.32 6.29
N ASN A 42 18.24 -15.22 6.54
CA ASN A 42 17.38 -14.52 5.55
C ASN A 42 18.05 -13.30 4.94
N LYS A 43 19.28 -13.02 5.30
CA LYS A 43 19.97 -11.77 4.95
C LYS A 43 19.92 -11.43 3.45
N ASP A 44 20.08 -12.44 2.60
CA ASP A 44 20.09 -12.25 1.15
C ASP A 44 18.84 -12.81 0.47
N ASN A 45 17.79 -13.11 1.23
CA ASN A 45 16.55 -13.66 0.73
C ASN A 45 15.45 -12.61 0.65
N PHE A 46 14.44 -12.89 -0.15
CA PHE A 46 13.25 -12.05 -0.24
C PHE A 46 12.13 -12.66 0.63
N ILE A 47 11.29 -11.77 1.19
CA ILE A 47 10.14 -12.20 1.98
C ILE A 47 8.97 -12.57 1.07
N ASN A 48 8.32 -13.70 1.36
CA ASN A 48 7.15 -14.16 0.61
C ASN A 48 6.07 -14.76 1.53
N SER A 49 6.11 -14.40 2.81
CA SER A 49 5.18 -14.89 3.83
C SER A 49 4.34 -13.75 4.41
N GLY A 50 3.28 -14.09 5.16
CA GLY A 50 2.40 -13.11 5.76
C GLY A 50 1.73 -12.25 4.71
N LEU A 51 1.68 -10.95 4.90
CA LEU A 51 1.10 -10.03 3.91
C LEU A 51 1.83 -10.06 2.57
N TRP A 52 3.11 -10.41 2.58
CA TRP A 52 3.92 -10.49 1.37
C TRP A 52 3.59 -11.69 0.48
N ALA A 53 2.79 -12.63 0.99
CA ALA A 53 2.22 -13.69 0.18
C ALA A 53 0.98 -13.22 -0.59
N TRP A 54 0.33 -12.14 -0.13
CA TRP A 54 -0.86 -11.58 -0.78
C TRP A 54 -0.52 -10.53 -1.82
N SER A 55 0.58 -9.80 -1.60
CA SER A 55 1.04 -8.73 -2.49
C SER A 55 2.55 -8.64 -2.39
N ARG A 56 3.19 -8.23 -3.48
CA ARG A 56 4.64 -8.00 -3.47
C ARG A 56 5.01 -6.65 -2.84
N HIS A 57 4.04 -5.75 -2.70
CA HIS A 57 4.24 -4.44 -2.08
C HIS A 57 3.05 -4.09 -1.17
N PRO A 58 2.81 -4.89 -0.12
CA PRO A 58 1.65 -4.67 0.75
C PRO A 58 1.75 -3.38 1.56
N ASN A 59 2.96 -2.93 1.88
CA ASN A 59 3.17 -1.66 2.56
C ASN A 59 2.70 -0.48 1.71
N TYR A 60 2.97 -0.50 0.41
CA TYR A 60 2.48 0.54 -0.51
C TYR A 60 0.97 0.50 -0.67
N PHE A 61 0.39 -0.68 -0.71
CA PHE A 61 -1.06 -0.81 -0.73
C PHE A 61 -1.68 -0.18 0.52
N GLY A 62 -1.10 -0.43 1.69
CA GLY A 62 -1.55 0.18 2.93
C GLY A 62 -1.46 1.71 2.90
N GLU A 63 -0.38 2.24 2.34
CA GLU A 63 -0.18 3.68 2.20
C GLU A 63 -1.22 4.31 1.27
N ILE A 64 -1.54 3.66 0.17
CA ILE A 64 -2.58 4.14 -0.76
C ILE A 64 -3.94 4.17 -0.06
N LEU A 65 -4.30 3.13 0.69
CA LEU A 65 -5.54 3.11 1.47
C LEU A 65 -5.58 4.23 2.50
N LEU A 66 -4.46 4.47 3.18
CA LEU A 66 -4.34 5.52 4.18
C LEU A 66 -4.64 6.89 3.55
N TRP A 67 -4.02 7.20 2.43
CA TRP A 67 -4.23 8.46 1.73
C TRP A 67 -5.65 8.61 1.20
N PHE A 68 -6.24 7.51 0.74
CA PHE A 68 -7.63 7.50 0.33
C PHE A 68 -8.55 7.85 1.51
N GLY A 69 -8.24 7.28 2.69
CA GLY A 69 -8.98 7.61 3.92
C GLY A 69 -8.87 9.07 4.30
N VAL A 70 -7.66 9.64 4.22
CA VAL A 70 -7.43 11.07 4.46
C VAL A 70 -8.27 11.92 3.51
N SER A 71 -8.33 11.54 2.24
CA SER A 71 -9.13 12.26 1.24
C SER A 71 -10.61 12.28 1.59
N LEU A 72 -11.15 11.14 2.04
CA LEU A 72 -12.55 11.06 2.45
C LEU A 72 -12.84 11.89 3.70
N LEU A 73 -11.89 11.99 4.62
CA LEU A 73 -12.02 12.84 5.80
C LEU A 73 -12.06 14.31 5.44
N ALA A 74 -11.24 14.73 4.47
CA ALA A 74 -11.09 16.13 4.11
C ALA A 74 -12.13 16.62 3.12
N LEU A 75 -12.62 15.74 2.24
CA LEU A 75 -13.47 16.12 1.11
C LEU A 75 -14.70 16.93 1.48
N PRO A 76 -15.49 16.57 2.52
CA PRO A 76 -16.69 17.32 2.87
C PRO A 76 -16.42 18.71 3.43
N VAL A 77 -15.20 18.98 3.91
CA VAL A 77 -14.83 20.21 4.61
C VAL A 77 -14.12 21.21 3.70
N LEU A 78 -13.47 20.73 2.64
CA LEU A 78 -12.60 21.54 1.79
C LEU A 78 -13.29 21.88 0.46
N SER A 79 -14.26 22.80 0.49
CA SER A 79 -15.03 23.12 -0.69
C SER A 79 -14.18 23.68 -1.84
N GLY A 80 -13.23 24.56 -1.56
CA GLY A 80 -12.39 25.16 -2.60
C GLY A 80 -11.17 24.33 -2.99
N LEU A 81 -10.82 23.33 -2.18
CA LEU A 81 -9.61 22.52 -2.35
C LEU A 81 -9.91 21.06 -2.66
N GLN A 82 -11.13 20.77 -3.12
CA GLN A 82 -11.55 19.39 -3.42
C GLN A 82 -10.66 18.71 -4.43
N LEU A 83 -10.24 19.44 -5.45
CA LEU A 83 -9.36 18.89 -6.49
C LEU A 83 -8.01 18.46 -5.92
N VAL A 84 -7.43 19.25 -5.01
CA VAL A 84 -6.17 18.89 -4.35
C VAL A 84 -6.35 17.62 -3.53
N THR A 85 -7.46 17.50 -2.80
CA THR A 85 -7.77 16.34 -1.99
C THR A 85 -7.88 15.07 -2.84
N LEU A 86 -8.51 15.16 -4.01
CA LEU A 86 -8.67 14.02 -4.92
C LEU A 86 -7.37 13.68 -5.64
N VAL A 87 -6.53 14.67 -5.92
CA VAL A 87 -5.25 14.47 -6.61
C VAL A 87 -4.26 13.71 -5.73
N SER A 88 -4.27 13.95 -4.40
CA SER A 88 -3.29 13.34 -3.49
C SER A 88 -3.22 11.82 -3.58
N PRO A 89 -4.32 11.04 -3.45
CA PRO A 89 -4.23 9.59 -3.56
C PRO A 89 -3.85 9.13 -4.96
N VAL A 90 -4.31 9.83 -6.00
CA VAL A 90 -3.95 9.52 -7.37
C VAL A 90 -2.46 9.74 -7.60
N PHE A 91 -1.94 10.86 -7.10
CA PHE A 91 -0.51 11.18 -7.20
C PHE A 91 0.35 10.13 -6.48
N VAL A 92 -0.05 9.76 -5.25
CA VAL A 92 0.68 8.74 -4.49
C VAL A 92 0.67 7.41 -5.24
N TYR A 93 -0.49 7.02 -5.79
CA TYR A 93 -0.61 5.80 -6.57
C TYR A 93 0.35 5.80 -7.75
N PHE A 94 0.35 6.87 -8.56
CA PHE A 94 1.25 6.97 -9.72
C PHE A 94 2.71 6.98 -9.31
N LEU A 95 3.04 7.72 -8.26
CA LEU A 95 4.41 7.79 -7.77
C LEU A 95 4.93 6.41 -7.37
N LEU A 96 4.14 5.66 -6.60
CA LEU A 96 4.54 4.36 -6.09
C LEU A 96 4.53 3.27 -7.16
N THR A 97 3.60 3.32 -8.12
CA THR A 97 3.43 2.23 -9.09
C THR A 97 4.16 2.47 -10.41
N LYS A 98 4.36 3.73 -10.84
CA LYS A 98 4.86 4.02 -12.18
C LYS A 98 6.17 4.80 -12.20
N ILE A 99 6.44 5.63 -11.21
CA ILE A 99 7.58 6.56 -11.27
C ILE A 99 8.77 6.10 -10.43
N SER A 100 8.58 5.88 -9.12
CA SER A 100 9.72 5.61 -8.23
C SER A 100 9.59 4.37 -7.38
N GLY A 101 8.47 4.17 -6.66
CA GLY A 101 8.36 3.12 -5.66
C GLY A 101 8.54 1.71 -6.23
N ILE A 102 7.46 1.15 -6.78
CA ILE A 102 7.45 -0.23 -7.28
C ILE A 102 8.45 -0.44 -8.42
N PRO A 103 8.52 0.44 -9.45
CA PRO A 103 9.49 0.22 -10.53
C PRO A 103 10.94 0.13 -10.06
N MET A 104 11.34 0.99 -9.12
CA MET A 104 12.69 0.97 -8.57
C MET A 104 12.96 -0.29 -7.76
N LEU A 105 12.01 -0.68 -6.91
CA LEU A 105 12.14 -1.90 -6.10
C LEU A 105 12.13 -3.16 -6.95
N GLU A 106 11.27 -3.20 -7.98
CA GLU A 106 11.21 -4.34 -8.91
C GLU A 106 12.52 -4.48 -9.68
N ALA A 107 13.09 -3.38 -10.16
CA ALA A 107 14.35 -3.41 -10.88
C ALA A 107 15.48 -3.91 -9.98
N ARG A 108 15.51 -3.47 -8.73
CA ARG A 108 16.51 -3.88 -7.75
C ARG A 108 16.36 -5.36 -7.39
N ALA A 109 15.12 -5.81 -7.18
CA ALA A 109 14.81 -7.20 -6.86
C ALA A 109 15.13 -8.13 -8.04
N ASP A 110 14.79 -7.73 -9.25
CA ASP A 110 15.09 -8.50 -10.45
C ASP A 110 16.60 -8.67 -10.63
N LYS A 111 17.36 -7.62 -10.35
CA LYS A 111 18.81 -7.68 -10.41
C LYS A 111 19.39 -8.67 -9.37
N LYS A 112 18.84 -8.67 -8.16
CA LYS A 112 19.34 -9.50 -7.06
C LYS A 112 18.87 -10.96 -7.16
N TRP A 113 17.59 -11.18 -7.51
CA TRP A 113 16.96 -12.51 -7.46
C TRP A 113 16.41 -13.00 -8.79
N GLY A 114 16.59 -12.25 -9.87
CA GLY A 114 15.99 -12.58 -11.16
C GLY A 114 16.37 -13.95 -11.73
N GLY A 115 17.50 -14.51 -11.29
CA GLY A 115 17.91 -15.85 -11.68
C GLY A 115 17.39 -16.98 -10.78
N SER A 116 16.72 -16.64 -9.68
CA SER A 116 16.22 -17.61 -8.72
C SER A 116 14.87 -18.17 -9.16
N PRO A 117 14.71 -19.51 -9.30
CA PRO A 117 13.41 -20.08 -9.63
C PRO A 117 12.33 -19.74 -8.61
N ASN A 118 12.68 -19.69 -7.32
CA ASN A 118 11.72 -19.34 -6.26
C ASN A 118 11.22 -17.92 -6.39
N TYR A 119 12.09 -16.97 -6.73
CA TYR A 119 11.70 -15.58 -6.92
C TYR A 119 10.84 -15.43 -8.18
N ILE A 120 11.19 -16.09 -9.26
CA ILE A 120 10.42 -16.06 -10.50
C ILE A 120 8.99 -16.56 -10.25
N MET A 121 8.84 -17.66 -9.49
CA MET A 121 7.54 -18.19 -9.11
C MET A 121 6.76 -17.23 -8.23
N TYR A 122 7.42 -16.63 -7.24
CA TYR A 122 6.80 -15.64 -6.36
C TYR A 122 6.28 -14.45 -7.18
N LYS A 123 7.11 -13.92 -8.07
CA LYS A 123 6.73 -12.77 -8.90
C LYS A 123 5.57 -13.11 -9.83
N LYS A 124 5.53 -14.32 -10.36
CA LYS A 124 4.46 -14.78 -11.25
C LYS A 124 3.13 -14.97 -10.51
N ASN A 125 3.18 -15.51 -9.29
CA ASN A 125 1.98 -15.95 -8.56
C ASN A 125 1.44 -14.91 -7.59
N THR A 126 2.20 -13.86 -7.29
CA THR A 126 1.82 -12.85 -6.31
C THR A 126 1.63 -11.50 -7.00
N PRO A 127 0.47 -10.84 -6.85
CA PRO A 127 0.25 -9.56 -7.51
C PRO A 127 1.18 -8.47 -6.99
N SER A 128 1.45 -7.48 -7.84
CA SER A 128 2.38 -6.40 -7.53
C SER A 128 1.91 -5.53 -6.38
N LEU A 129 0.62 -5.17 -6.35
CA LEU A 129 0.10 -4.20 -5.40
C LEU A 129 -1.20 -4.66 -4.73
N PHE A 130 -2.26 -4.88 -5.50
CA PHE A 130 -3.58 -5.21 -4.95
C PHE A 130 -3.56 -6.63 -4.39
N PRO A 131 -3.84 -6.82 -3.07
CA PRO A 131 -3.72 -8.14 -2.45
C PRO A 131 -4.70 -9.15 -3.04
N SER A 132 -4.22 -10.37 -3.17
CA SER A 132 -5.02 -11.50 -3.63
C SER A 132 -4.69 -12.71 -2.77
N LYS A 133 -5.68 -13.56 -2.52
CA LYS A 133 -5.47 -14.76 -1.71
C LYS A 133 -4.39 -15.64 -2.33
N PRO A 134 -3.39 -16.04 -1.54
CA PRO A 134 -2.30 -16.90 -2.05
C PRO A 134 -2.79 -18.24 -2.54
#